data_534440ad0eb431244a179c73cf906748
#
_entry.id   534440ad0eb431244a179c73cf906748
#
_cell.length_a   1.000
_cell.length_b   1.000
_cell.length_c   1.000
_cell.angle_alpha   90.00
_cell.angle_beta   90.00
_cell.angle_gamma   90.00
#
_symmetry.space_group_name_H-M   'P 1'
#
loop_
_entity.id
_entity.type
_entity.pdbx_description
1 polymer ?
#
loop_
_entity_poly.entity_id
_entity_poly.type
_entity_poly.pdbx_seq_one_letter_code
_entity_poly.pdbx_strand_id
1 'polypeptide(L)' 'MQFDRKRFGLLAFLAQRELVELGVHKSAAGYYIGTRTPEGEPNTRESAAYWPKRSDALHALKTGDWLQKWSL' A
#
# COMPACT_ATOMS: atom_id res chain seq x y z
N MET A 1 0.47 9.09 19.74
CA MET A 1 1.27 8.89 18.53
C MET A 1 0.38 8.98 17.29
N GLN A 2 0.83 9.72 16.32
CA GLN A 2 0.07 9.89 15.09
C GLN A 2 0.57 8.90 14.02
N PHE A 3 -0.36 8.13 13.43
CA PHE A 3 0.00 7.18 12.38
C PHE A 3 0.24 7.91 11.06
N ASP A 4 1.38 7.66 10.42
CA ASP A 4 1.72 8.27 9.14
C ASP A 4 1.17 7.42 7.99
N ARG A 5 0.02 7.78 7.48
CA ARG A 5 -0.67 7.07 6.42
C ARG A 5 0.01 7.22 5.05
N LYS A 6 0.91 8.17 4.91
CA LYS A 6 1.67 8.33 3.66
C LYS A 6 2.85 7.39 3.57
N ARG A 7 3.32 6.91 4.70
CA ARG A 7 4.52 6.08 4.77
C ARG A 7 4.23 4.62 5.09
N PHE A 8 3.24 4.35 5.95
CA PHE A 8 2.99 3.01 6.46
C PHE A 8 1.59 2.51 6.09
N GLY A 9 1.47 1.19 5.90
CA GLY A 9 0.20 0.56 5.56
C GLY A 9 -0.74 0.49 6.75
N LEU A 10 -1.92 1.08 6.62
CA LEU A 10 -2.93 1.08 7.68
C LEU A 10 -3.45 -0.32 7.97
N LEU A 11 -3.78 -1.10 6.93
CA LEU A 11 -4.29 -2.46 7.13
C LEU A 11 -3.24 -3.36 7.77
N ALA A 12 -1.98 -3.21 7.36
CA ALA A 12 -0.88 -3.97 7.97
C ALA A 12 -0.76 -3.62 9.46
N PHE A 13 -0.85 -2.34 9.79
CA PHE A 13 -0.80 -1.91 11.19
C PHE A 13 -1.97 -2.46 12.01
N LEU A 14 -3.18 -2.39 11.47
CA LEU A 14 -4.36 -2.87 12.18
C LEU A 14 -4.34 -4.39 12.37
N ALA A 15 -3.87 -5.13 11.37
CA ALA A 15 -3.85 -6.58 11.42
C ALA A 15 -2.67 -7.14 12.22
N GLN A 16 -1.50 -6.53 12.10
CA GLN A 16 -0.24 -7.09 12.62
C GLN A 16 0.38 -6.25 13.73
N ARG A 17 -0.13 -5.04 13.97
CA ARG A 17 0.43 -4.11 14.95
C ARG A 17 1.88 -3.74 14.67
N GLU A 18 2.24 -3.73 13.39
CA GLU A 18 3.58 -3.38 12.93
C GLU A 18 3.54 -2.24 11.94
N LEU A 19 4.56 -1.39 11.97
CA LEU A 19 4.73 -0.33 10.98
C LEU A 19 5.45 -0.93 9.77
N VAL A 20 4.70 -1.15 8.68
CA VAL A 20 5.26 -1.72 7.45
C VAL A 20 5.17 -0.67 6.36
N GLU A 21 6.29 -0.36 5.73
CA GLU A 21 6.35 0.70 4.72
C GLU A 21 5.54 0.36 3.48
N LEU A 22 4.88 1.39 2.96
CA LEU A 22 4.15 1.30 1.70
C LEU A 22 5.09 1.29 0.52
N GLY A 23 4.70 0.57 -0.53
CA GLY A 23 5.41 0.56 -1.79
C GLY A 23 4.44 0.28 -2.92
N VAL A 24 4.92 0.42 -4.15
CA VAL A 24 4.17 0.06 -5.34
C VAL A 24 4.54 -1.36 -5.73
N HIS A 25 3.53 -2.20 -5.91
CA HIS A 25 3.72 -3.60 -6.27
C HIS A 25 2.84 -3.96 -7.45
N LYS A 26 3.20 -5.00 -8.17
CA LYS A 26 2.45 -5.44 -9.35
C LYS A 26 1.67 -6.71 -9.05
N SER A 27 0.43 -6.77 -9.58
CA SER A 27 -0.38 -7.97 -9.58
C SER A 27 -0.97 -8.17 -10.97
N ALA A 28 -1.72 -9.26 -11.16
CA ALA A 28 -2.41 -9.50 -12.43
C ALA A 28 -3.41 -8.38 -12.78
N ALA A 29 -3.96 -7.71 -11.78
CA ALA A 29 -4.92 -6.63 -11.97
C ALA A 29 -4.28 -5.28 -12.27
N GLY A 30 -2.96 -5.16 -12.08
CA GLY A 30 -2.23 -3.91 -12.28
C GLY A 30 -1.34 -3.57 -11.10
N TYR A 31 -0.89 -2.32 -11.05
CA TYR A 31 -0.05 -1.85 -9.95
C TYR A 31 -0.91 -1.35 -8.80
N TYR A 32 -0.46 -1.57 -7.58
CA TYR A 32 -1.19 -1.14 -6.39
C TYR A 32 -0.23 -0.64 -5.32
N ILE A 33 -0.78 0.07 -4.35
CA ILE A 33 -0.03 0.52 -3.17
C ILE A 33 -0.32 -0.46 -2.03
N GLY A 34 0.72 -1.01 -1.46
CA GLY A 34 0.56 -1.99 -0.40
C GLY A 34 1.87 -2.28 0.30
N THR A 35 1.88 -3.35 1.09
CA THR A 35 3.04 -3.77 1.87
C THR A 35 3.49 -5.17 1.48
N ARG A 36 4.74 -5.49 1.83
CA ARG A 36 5.32 -6.82 1.65
C ARG A 36 5.88 -7.32 2.97
N THR A 37 6.03 -8.64 3.05
CA THR A 37 6.72 -9.26 4.18
C THR A 37 8.22 -9.03 4.07
N PRO A 38 9.00 -9.27 5.15
CA PRO A 38 10.47 -9.17 5.07
C PRO A 38 11.06 -10.06 3.98
N GLU A 39 10.40 -11.17 3.63
CA GLU A 39 10.83 -12.08 2.56
C GLU A 39 10.45 -11.59 1.17
N GLY A 40 9.78 -10.44 1.06
CA GLY A 40 9.40 -9.86 -0.22
C GLY A 40 8.09 -10.35 -0.79
N GLU A 41 7.31 -11.12 -0.04
CA GLU A 41 6.02 -11.61 -0.50
C GLU A 41 4.91 -10.60 -0.23
N PRO A 42 3.80 -10.64 -1.01
CA PRO A 42 2.67 -9.75 -0.75
C PRO A 42 2.13 -9.91 0.66
N ASN A 43 1.85 -8.80 1.32
CA ASN A 43 1.30 -8.79 2.68
C ASN A 43 -0.09 -8.17 2.69
N THR A 44 -0.20 -6.85 2.42
CA THR A 44 -1.51 -6.19 2.33
C THR A 44 -1.59 -5.36 1.07
N ARG A 45 -2.80 -5.29 0.47
CA ARG A 45 -3.10 -4.27 -0.52
C ARG A 45 -3.82 -3.15 0.21
N GLU A 46 -3.22 -1.97 0.21
CA GLU A 46 -3.75 -0.81 0.92
C GLU A 46 -4.61 0.08 0.02
N SER A 47 -4.26 0.21 -1.27
CA SER A 47 -5.04 1.03 -2.18
C SER A 47 -6.30 0.31 -2.64
N ALA A 48 -7.40 1.06 -2.70
CA ALA A 48 -8.65 0.54 -3.23
C ALA A 48 -8.57 0.30 -4.74
N ALA A 49 -7.75 1.10 -5.42
CA ALA A 49 -7.61 1.04 -6.87
C ALA A 49 -6.31 0.36 -7.30
N TYR A 50 -6.31 -0.05 -8.57
CA TYR A 50 -5.11 -0.46 -9.30
C TYR A 50 -4.84 0.57 -10.39
N TRP A 51 -3.57 0.70 -10.77
CA TRP A 51 -3.16 1.58 -11.86
C TRP A 51 -2.54 0.76 -12.98
N PRO A 52 -2.82 1.09 -14.26
CA PRO A 52 -2.20 0.37 -15.37
C PRO A 52 -0.69 0.62 -15.47
N LYS A 53 -0.22 1.78 -15.02
CA LYS A 53 1.18 2.17 -15.11
C LYS A 53 1.79 2.34 -13.72
N ARG A 54 3.01 1.81 -13.58
CA ARG A 54 3.75 1.93 -12.33
C ARG A 54 3.99 3.40 -11.96
N SER A 55 4.26 4.24 -12.94
CA SER A 55 4.52 5.67 -12.69
C SER A 55 3.32 6.37 -12.06
N ASP A 56 2.11 5.99 -12.46
CA ASP A 56 0.90 6.58 -11.90
C ASP A 56 0.70 6.16 -10.45
N ALA A 57 0.95 4.89 -10.15
CA ALA A 57 0.88 4.39 -8.78
C ALA A 57 1.93 5.05 -7.88
N LEU A 58 3.15 5.23 -8.41
CA LEU A 58 4.21 5.92 -7.67
C LEU A 58 3.86 7.38 -7.39
N HIS A 59 3.27 8.06 -8.36
CA HIS A 59 2.82 9.43 -8.17
C HIS A 59 1.74 9.52 -7.08
N ALA A 60 0.78 8.60 -7.13
CA ALA A 60 -0.26 8.53 -6.10
C ALA A 60 0.34 8.30 -4.71
N LEU A 61 1.30 7.40 -4.61
CA LEU A 61 1.98 7.12 -3.34
C LEU A 61 2.71 8.35 -2.81
N LYS A 62 3.44 9.05 -3.69
CA LYS A 62 4.20 10.24 -3.30
C LYS A 62 3.31 11.38 -2.82
N THR A 63 2.19 11.60 -3.51
CA THR A 63 1.30 12.72 -3.20
C THR A 63 0.28 12.38 -2.12
N GLY A 64 0.07 11.10 -1.84
CA GLY A 64 -0.99 10.65 -0.94
C GLY A 64 -2.36 10.68 -1.59
N ASP A 65 -2.42 10.90 -2.91
CA ASP A 65 -3.68 11.01 -3.64
C ASP A 65 -4.16 9.63 -4.09
N TRP A 66 -4.63 8.84 -3.12
CA TRP A 66 -5.20 7.53 -3.37
C TRP A 66 -6.15 7.17 -2.24
N LEU A 67 -7.11 6.30 -2.55
CA LEU A 67 -8.11 5.87 -1.59
C LEU A 67 -7.68 4.61 -0.86
N GLN A 68 -7.82 4.64 0.46
CA GLN A 68 -7.50 3.51 1.33
C GLN A 68 -8.57 2.42 1.17
N LYS A 69 -8.12 1.18 1.04
CA LYS A 69 -9.00 0.02 1.17
C LYS A 69 -9.28 -0.19 2.66
N TRP A 70 -10.54 -0.47 3.01
CA TRP A 70 -10.94 -0.54 4.42
C TRP A 70 -11.20 -1.96 4.93
N SER A 71 -10.98 -2.98 4.12
CA SER A 71 -11.11 -4.37 4.56
C SER A 71 -9.99 -5.22 3.96
N LEU A 72 -9.61 -6.24 4.68
CA LEU A 72 -8.58 -7.17 4.21
C LEU A 72 -9.08 -8.13 3.12
#